data_a8a979bec7899dd45e8a6e89a1e6a026
#
_entry.id   a8a979bec7899dd45e8a6e89a1e6a026
#
_cell.length_a   1.000
_cell.length_b   1.000
_cell.length_c   1.000
_cell.angle_alpha   90.00
_cell.angle_beta   90.00
_cell.angle_gamma   90.00
#
_symmetry.space_group_name_H-M   'P 1'
#
loop_
_entity.id
_entity.type
_entity.pdbx_description
1 polymer ?
#
loop_
_entity_poly.entity_id
_entity_poly.type
_entity_poly.pdbx_seq_one_letter_code
_entity_poly.pdbx_strand_id
1 'polypeptide(L)'
;MSRSNGPTRSTLVTPAIADGPAPTRGVLAGVLVLLLSVGWVANHFVALMPLLSVRQQLSPATLDMIFGVYALGLLPGLLVGGRASDAFGRRSVALAGSATAVAGTIAMLCSQQYDALLIGRLVVGLGVGLAMSSCTAWASDLNGPAGAAAAGAALMAGFAIGPFAGAVIAAAGPAGIRLSFGTAAAVGVAAMSVVVVTAHRSAAAARSTTEVWEPSTPAEQSLTRALSWAMPLAPWVFASATLGFIAIPGRVHTGLAAPMAAGTATLMVNGVSGLIQVLARARRWGPQAGTAGAALAPPTIPLALGVPLFLVLGCASGLCLREGLIDLEAAAPKRLRGGLVGAFYVVTYIGFGLPLILATVGRTVSTTILAVMAALALLTAASRAVRLRREAHRQG
;
A
#
# COMPACT_ATOMS: atom_id res chain seq x y z
N MET A 1 -18.96 -55.35 -36.88
CA MET A 1 -17.91 -55.11 -35.82
C MET A 1 -17.92 -53.66 -35.45
N SER A 2 -18.65 -53.35 -34.41
CA SER A 2 -18.83 -52.00 -33.88
C SER A 2 -17.81 -51.78 -32.76
N ARG A 3 -16.99 -50.73 -32.85
CA ARG A 3 -16.12 -50.26 -31.73
C ARG A 3 -16.76 -49.04 -31.09
N SER A 4 -17.26 -49.23 -29.89
CA SER A 4 -17.74 -48.16 -29.00
C SER A 4 -16.56 -47.35 -28.47
N ASN A 5 -16.53 -46.04 -28.76
CA ASN A 5 -15.66 -45.08 -28.09
C ASN A 5 -16.37 -44.64 -26.81
N GLY A 6 -15.85 -45.03 -25.65
CA GLY A 6 -16.26 -44.52 -24.34
C GLY A 6 -15.78 -43.08 -24.11
N PRO A 7 -16.48 -42.32 -23.24
CA PRO A 7 -16.13 -40.93 -22.99
C PRO A 7 -14.85 -40.84 -22.17
N THR A 8 -13.86 -40.11 -22.67
CA THR A 8 -12.65 -39.71 -21.97
C THR A 8 -13.03 -38.83 -20.79
N ARG A 9 -12.80 -39.31 -19.58
CA ARG A 9 -12.85 -38.51 -18.34
C ARG A 9 -11.85 -37.37 -18.46
N SER A 10 -12.35 -36.13 -18.56
CA SER A 10 -11.55 -34.93 -18.36
C SER A 10 -11.19 -34.89 -16.87
N THR A 11 -9.97 -35.24 -16.54
CA THR A 11 -9.36 -34.94 -15.23
C THR A 11 -9.31 -33.43 -15.07
N LEU A 12 -10.08 -32.92 -14.12
CA LEU A 12 -9.95 -31.55 -13.64
C LEU A 12 -8.53 -31.37 -13.09
N VAL A 13 -7.65 -30.82 -13.91
CA VAL A 13 -6.33 -30.38 -13.48
C VAL A 13 -6.57 -29.14 -12.63
N THR A 14 -6.55 -29.32 -11.32
CA THR A 14 -6.41 -28.22 -10.36
C THR A 14 -5.16 -27.45 -10.77
N PRO A 15 -5.22 -26.13 -11.04
CA PRO A 15 -4.02 -25.38 -11.35
C PRO A 15 -3.13 -25.40 -10.09
N ALA A 16 -2.10 -26.22 -10.11
CA ALA A 16 -0.99 -26.14 -9.18
C ALA A 16 -0.46 -24.71 -9.28
N ILE A 17 -0.29 -24.05 -8.13
CA ILE A 17 0.46 -22.79 -8.02
C ILE A 17 1.81 -23.10 -8.68
N ALA A 18 2.07 -22.48 -9.83
CA ALA A 18 3.31 -22.71 -10.57
C ALA A 18 4.47 -22.31 -9.64
N ASP A 19 5.15 -23.33 -9.14
CA ASP A 19 6.32 -23.20 -8.29
C ASP A 19 7.47 -22.71 -9.17
N GLY A 20 7.65 -21.37 -9.22
CA GLY A 20 8.82 -20.78 -9.86
C GLY A 20 10.11 -21.31 -9.25
N PRO A 21 11.23 -21.27 -9.97
CA PRO A 21 12.51 -21.78 -9.49
C PRO A 21 12.90 -21.17 -8.15
N ALA A 22 13.44 -21.97 -7.25
CA ALA A 22 13.76 -21.60 -5.86
C ALA A 22 14.53 -20.26 -5.68
N PRO A 23 15.46 -19.87 -6.58
CA PRO A 23 16.15 -18.59 -6.53
C PRO A 23 15.24 -17.37 -6.65
N THR A 24 14.19 -17.46 -7.49
CA THR A 24 13.23 -16.38 -7.73
C THR A 24 12.35 -16.12 -6.50
N ARG A 25 12.02 -17.17 -5.74
CA ARG A 25 11.24 -17.04 -4.49
C ARG A 25 12.03 -16.28 -3.42
N GLY A 26 13.33 -16.50 -3.32
CA GLY A 26 14.20 -15.78 -2.36
C GLY A 26 14.26 -14.28 -2.65
N VAL A 27 14.38 -13.89 -3.93
CA VAL A 27 14.37 -12.47 -4.33
C VAL A 27 13.00 -11.85 -4.08
N LEU A 28 11.91 -12.52 -4.43
CA LEU A 28 10.56 -12.03 -4.16
C LEU A 28 10.35 -11.80 -2.67
N ALA A 29 10.72 -12.76 -1.83
CA ALA A 29 10.62 -12.60 -0.37
C ALA A 29 11.44 -11.39 0.12
N GLY A 30 12.65 -11.19 -0.38
CA GLY A 30 13.46 -10.01 -0.08
C GLY A 30 12.78 -8.70 -0.47
N VAL A 31 12.20 -8.62 -1.67
CA VAL A 31 11.46 -7.46 -2.15
C VAL A 31 10.23 -7.17 -1.27
N LEU A 32 9.49 -8.20 -0.85
CA LEU A 32 8.34 -8.05 0.03
C LEU A 32 8.75 -7.56 1.44
N VAL A 33 9.85 -8.08 1.99
CA VAL A 33 10.42 -7.59 3.25
C VAL A 33 10.87 -6.13 3.13
N LEU A 34 11.45 -5.74 1.99
CA LEU A 34 11.81 -4.34 1.74
C LEU A 34 10.56 -3.44 1.68
N LEU A 35 9.49 -3.87 0.99
CA LEU A 35 8.23 -3.12 0.94
C LEU A 35 7.57 -2.99 2.31
N LEU A 36 7.59 -4.04 3.12
CA LEU A 36 7.12 -3.98 4.50
C LEU A 36 7.92 -2.93 5.31
N SER A 37 9.24 -2.94 5.20
CA SER A 37 10.10 -1.97 5.88
C SER A 37 9.86 -0.53 5.39
N VAL A 38 9.64 -0.34 4.09
CA VAL A 38 9.28 0.95 3.49
C VAL A 38 7.95 1.46 4.06
N GLY A 39 6.94 0.59 4.17
CA GLY A 39 5.67 0.92 4.82
C GLY A 39 5.83 1.30 6.29
N TRP A 40 6.68 0.59 7.03
CA TRP A 40 7.01 0.93 8.43
C TRP A 40 7.63 2.32 8.52
N VAL A 41 8.72 2.57 7.79
CA VAL A 41 9.44 3.86 7.76
C VAL A 41 8.52 5.01 7.36
N ALA A 42 7.62 4.79 6.41
CA ALA A 42 6.67 5.80 5.96
C ALA A 42 5.69 6.24 7.05
N ASN A 43 5.18 5.29 7.84
CA ASN A 43 3.95 5.52 8.61
C ASN A 43 4.11 5.50 10.14
N HIS A 44 5.25 5.02 10.69
CA HIS A 44 5.47 4.98 12.15
C HIS A 44 5.36 6.36 12.81
N PHE A 45 5.64 7.43 12.06
CA PHE A 45 5.56 8.82 12.50
C PHE A 45 4.18 9.21 13.03
N VAL A 46 3.09 8.65 12.47
CA VAL A 46 1.70 8.96 12.85
C VAL A 46 1.47 8.75 14.35
N ALA A 47 1.96 7.65 14.89
CA ALA A 47 1.81 7.36 16.32
C ALA A 47 2.66 8.25 17.23
N LEU A 48 3.70 8.88 16.70
CA LEU A 48 4.58 9.78 17.44
C LEU A 48 4.06 11.23 17.50
N MET A 49 3.14 11.61 16.59
CA MET A 49 2.65 12.99 16.49
C MET A 49 2.13 13.55 17.84
N PRO A 50 1.30 12.83 18.63
CA PRO A 50 0.83 13.35 19.91
C PRO A 50 1.96 13.60 20.90
N LEU A 51 2.99 12.76 20.92
CA LEU A 51 4.15 12.91 21.82
C LEU A 51 5.07 14.05 21.35
N LEU A 52 5.27 14.19 20.04
CA LEU A 52 6.04 15.29 19.46
C LEU A 52 5.36 16.65 19.72
N SER A 53 4.01 16.71 19.66
CA SER A 53 3.25 17.90 20.02
C SER A 53 3.60 18.38 21.41
N VAL A 54 3.54 17.49 22.39
CA VAL A 54 3.82 17.82 23.79
C VAL A 54 5.30 18.15 24.02
N ARG A 55 6.22 17.35 23.48
CA ARG A 55 7.66 17.51 23.75
C ARG A 55 8.31 18.69 23.04
N GLN A 56 7.90 18.96 21.80
CA GLN A 56 8.47 20.02 20.97
C GLN A 56 7.60 21.29 20.98
N GLN A 57 6.52 21.30 21.77
CA GLN A 57 5.55 22.40 21.84
C GLN A 57 5.03 22.81 20.45
N LEU A 58 4.85 21.81 19.55
CA LEU A 58 4.34 22.01 18.20
C LEU A 58 2.81 21.98 18.20
N SER A 59 2.21 22.93 17.50
CA SER A 59 0.76 22.95 17.33
C SER A 59 0.29 21.74 16.51
N PRO A 60 -0.95 21.24 16.69
CA PRO A 60 -1.52 20.20 15.84
C PRO A 60 -1.43 20.55 14.36
N ALA A 61 -1.73 21.79 13.98
CA ALA A 61 -1.64 22.25 12.59
C ALA A 61 -0.21 22.14 12.02
N THR A 62 0.80 22.46 12.83
CA THR A 62 2.22 22.31 12.44
C THR A 62 2.57 20.84 12.20
N LEU A 63 2.10 19.93 13.05
CA LEU A 63 2.33 18.49 12.88
C LEU A 63 1.59 17.92 11.67
N ASP A 64 0.37 18.39 11.42
CA ASP A 64 -0.38 18.01 10.21
C ASP A 64 0.32 18.49 8.94
N MET A 65 0.94 19.68 8.96
CA MET A 65 1.77 20.18 7.87
C MET A 65 3.02 19.31 7.68
N ILE A 66 3.76 19.00 8.75
CA ILE A 66 4.93 18.10 8.70
C ILE A 66 4.53 16.73 8.15
N PHE A 67 3.39 16.21 8.59
CA PHE A 67 2.83 14.96 8.05
C PHE A 67 2.51 15.09 6.56
N GLY A 68 1.88 16.19 6.14
CA GLY A 68 1.50 16.45 4.75
C GLY A 68 2.69 16.63 3.79
N VAL A 69 3.78 17.25 4.25
CA VAL A 69 5.01 17.46 3.45
C VAL A 69 5.60 16.13 2.95
N TYR A 70 5.41 15.05 3.68
CA TYR A 70 5.75 13.72 3.20
C TYR A 70 5.14 13.42 1.80
N ALA A 71 3.90 13.82 1.56
CA ALA A 71 3.25 13.61 0.26
C ALA A 71 3.92 14.42 -0.86
N LEU A 72 4.44 15.62 -0.59
CA LEU A 72 5.18 16.42 -1.58
C LEU A 72 6.47 15.75 -2.03
N GLY A 73 7.16 15.03 -1.16
CA GLY A 73 8.31 14.21 -1.54
C GLY A 73 7.90 12.92 -2.24
N LEU A 74 6.84 12.29 -1.76
CA LEU A 74 6.39 10.98 -2.23
C LEU A 74 5.86 11.03 -3.68
N LEU A 75 5.08 12.03 -4.05
CA LEU A 75 4.51 12.13 -5.39
C LEU A 75 5.57 12.16 -6.50
N PRO A 76 6.59 13.04 -6.47
CA PRO A 76 7.68 12.97 -7.44
C PRO A 76 8.47 11.67 -7.35
N GLY A 77 8.69 11.12 -6.14
CA GLY A 77 9.34 9.85 -5.94
C GLY A 77 8.61 8.70 -6.66
N LEU A 78 7.28 8.64 -6.59
CA LEU A 78 6.47 7.65 -7.29
C LEU A 78 6.57 7.77 -8.81
N LEU A 79 6.47 8.99 -9.35
CA LEU A 79 6.51 9.24 -10.79
C LEU A 79 7.90 8.96 -11.38
N VAL A 80 8.95 9.45 -10.71
CA VAL A 80 10.34 9.25 -11.14
C VAL A 80 10.77 7.80 -10.90
N GLY A 81 10.42 7.22 -9.76
CA GLY A 81 10.84 5.87 -9.37
C GLY A 81 10.38 4.79 -10.34
N GLY A 82 9.16 4.87 -10.85
CA GLY A 82 8.65 3.96 -11.86
C GLY A 82 9.51 3.98 -13.14
N ARG A 83 9.70 5.19 -13.72
CA ARG A 83 10.50 5.38 -14.94
C ARG A 83 11.98 5.07 -14.71
N ALA A 84 12.54 5.53 -13.61
CA ALA A 84 13.93 5.26 -13.26
C ALA A 84 14.18 3.76 -13.09
N SER A 85 13.23 3.02 -12.50
CA SER A 85 13.36 1.57 -12.33
C SER A 85 13.26 0.81 -13.67
N ASP A 86 12.54 1.34 -14.64
CA ASP A 86 12.52 0.80 -16.00
C ASP A 86 13.86 1.04 -16.73
N ALA A 87 14.52 2.19 -16.47
CA ALA A 87 15.76 2.59 -17.13
C ALA A 87 17.03 2.06 -16.43
N PHE A 88 17.12 2.15 -15.10
CA PHE A 88 18.32 1.84 -14.31
C PHE A 88 18.25 0.49 -13.58
N GLY A 89 17.15 -0.24 -13.75
CA GLY A 89 16.91 -1.54 -13.13
C GLY A 89 16.21 -1.45 -11.77
N ARG A 90 15.31 -2.41 -11.52
CA ARG A 90 14.43 -2.48 -10.34
C ARG A 90 15.21 -2.39 -9.04
N ARG A 91 16.26 -3.23 -8.91
CA ARG A 91 17.07 -3.35 -7.68
C ARG A 91 17.75 -2.03 -7.30
N SER A 92 18.36 -1.36 -8.27
CA SER A 92 19.14 -0.14 -8.01
C SER A 92 18.25 0.98 -7.47
N VAL A 93 17.09 1.19 -8.08
CA VAL A 93 16.16 2.25 -7.68
C VAL A 93 15.44 1.88 -6.37
N ALA A 94 15.09 0.62 -6.16
CA ALA A 94 14.51 0.15 -4.90
C ALA A 94 15.45 0.39 -3.71
N LEU A 95 16.72 0.05 -3.85
CA LEU A 95 17.73 0.25 -2.80
C LEU A 95 18.04 1.74 -2.59
N ALA A 96 18.19 2.53 -3.66
CA ALA A 96 18.43 3.97 -3.57
C ALA A 96 17.25 4.68 -2.87
N GLY A 97 16.01 4.35 -3.24
CA GLY A 97 14.82 4.89 -2.58
C GLY A 97 14.73 4.52 -1.11
N SER A 98 14.99 3.25 -0.77
CA SER A 98 15.01 2.79 0.62
C SER A 98 16.12 3.46 1.44
N ALA A 99 17.32 3.63 0.89
CA ALA A 99 18.41 4.35 1.54
C ALA A 99 18.07 5.82 1.78
N THR A 100 17.42 6.48 0.81
CA THR A 100 16.93 7.86 0.96
C THR A 100 15.90 7.96 2.10
N ALA A 101 14.94 7.02 2.18
CA ALA A 101 13.95 6.99 3.25
C ALA A 101 14.60 6.76 4.64
N VAL A 102 15.58 5.86 4.72
CA VAL A 102 16.36 5.63 5.95
C VAL A 102 17.15 6.88 6.35
N ALA A 103 17.79 7.58 5.40
CA ALA A 103 18.52 8.81 5.66
C ALA A 103 17.61 9.90 6.25
N GLY A 104 16.40 10.11 5.70
CA GLY A 104 15.41 11.02 6.26
C GLY A 104 14.97 10.62 7.68
N THR A 105 14.83 9.32 7.93
CA THR A 105 14.49 8.79 9.27
C THR A 105 15.62 9.01 10.27
N ILE A 106 16.89 8.84 9.85
CA ILE A 106 18.07 9.14 10.67
C ILE A 106 18.16 10.63 10.96
N ALA A 107 17.85 11.51 10.02
CA ALA A 107 17.81 12.95 10.28
C ALA A 107 16.81 13.29 11.39
N MET A 108 15.61 12.68 11.38
CA MET A 108 14.61 12.84 12.44
C MET A 108 15.01 12.16 13.76
N LEU A 109 15.81 11.09 13.72
CA LEU A 109 16.41 10.48 14.91
C LEU A 109 17.40 11.43 15.58
N CYS A 110 18.25 12.09 14.80
CA CYS A 110 19.27 13.01 15.32
C CYS A 110 18.66 14.29 15.92
N SER A 111 17.61 14.82 15.29
CA SER A 111 16.91 16.01 15.77
C SER A 111 15.40 15.88 15.56
N GLN A 112 14.61 16.17 16.60
CA GLN A 112 13.16 16.23 16.53
C GLN A 112 12.63 17.69 16.47
N GLN A 113 13.49 18.67 16.19
CA GLN A 113 13.07 20.05 15.98
C GLN A 113 12.28 20.17 14.66
N TYR A 114 11.52 21.24 14.54
CA TYR A 114 10.63 21.52 13.41
C TYR A 114 11.30 21.29 12.05
N ASP A 115 12.45 21.93 11.80
CA ASP A 115 13.14 21.86 10.50
C ASP A 115 13.61 20.43 10.17
N ALA A 116 14.13 19.70 11.15
CA ALA A 116 14.59 18.33 10.97
C ALA A 116 13.42 17.37 10.69
N LEU A 117 12.28 17.57 11.36
CA LEU A 117 11.06 16.81 11.10
C LEU A 117 10.51 17.11 9.71
N LEU A 118 10.47 18.39 9.31
CA LEU A 118 9.96 18.83 8.02
C LEU A 118 10.80 18.26 6.87
N ILE A 119 12.12 18.52 6.90
CA ILE A 119 13.06 18.03 5.88
C ILE A 119 13.11 16.50 5.88
N GLY A 120 13.19 15.89 7.06
CA GLY A 120 13.20 14.44 7.21
C GLY A 120 11.96 13.79 6.58
N ARG A 121 10.77 14.34 6.80
CA ARG A 121 9.51 13.85 6.19
C ARG A 121 9.49 14.00 4.67
N LEU A 122 9.99 15.12 4.14
CA LEU A 122 10.12 15.32 2.70
C LEU A 122 11.05 14.27 2.07
N VAL A 123 12.23 14.05 2.68
CA VAL A 123 13.22 13.06 2.23
C VAL A 123 12.69 11.63 2.35
N VAL A 124 12.02 11.30 3.46
CA VAL A 124 11.34 9.99 3.63
C VAL A 124 10.31 9.81 2.52
N GLY A 125 9.49 10.83 2.24
CA GLY A 125 8.50 10.77 1.16
C GLY A 125 9.12 10.42 -0.18
N LEU A 126 10.14 11.16 -0.59
CA LEU A 126 10.86 10.93 -1.85
C LEU A 126 11.41 9.49 -1.93
N GLY A 127 12.09 9.04 -0.87
CA GLY A 127 12.67 7.70 -0.82
C GLY A 127 11.61 6.60 -0.86
N VAL A 128 10.54 6.75 -0.11
CA VAL A 128 9.39 5.82 -0.11
C VAL A 128 8.74 5.74 -1.48
N GLY A 129 8.53 6.88 -2.16
CA GLY A 129 7.95 6.91 -3.50
C GLY A 129 8.80 6.13 -4.52
N LEU A 130 10.11 6.35 -4.52
CA LEU A 130 11.07 5.61 -5.36
C LEU A 130 11.02 4.10 -5.07
N ALA A 131 11.05 3.71 -3.79
CA ALA A 131 11.06 2.31 -3.39
C ALA A 131 9.72 1.61 -3.68
N MET A 132 8.58 2.23 -3.38
CA MET A 132 7.25 1.65 -3.60
C MET A 132 7.02 1.31 -5.07
N SER A 133 7.21 2.28 -5.97
CA SER A 133 6.96 2.07 -7.40
C SER A 133 7.91 1.01 -7.98
N SER A 134 9.21 1.07 -7.64
CA SER A 134 10.19 0.11 -8.15
C SER A 134 10.03 -1.30 -7.58
N CYS A 135 9.80 -1.45 -6.26
CA CYS A 135 9.59 -2.76 -5.64
C CYS A 135 8.29 -3.43 -6.09
N THR A 136 7.19 -2.66 -6.26
CA THR A 136 5.92 -3.21 -6.75
C THR A 136 6.08 -3.72 -8.17
N ALA A 137 6.73 -2.94 -9.05
CA ALA A 137 7.03 -3.37 -10.40
C ALA A 137 7.98 -4.59 -10.41
N TRP A 138 8.98 -4.62 -9.53
CA TRP A 138 9.89 -5.77 -9.40
C TRP A 138 9.17 -7.04 -8.95
N ALA A 139 8.30 -6.96 -7.93
CA ALA A 139 7.50 -8.10 -7.48
C ALA A 139 6.56 -8.62 -8.59
N SER A 140 5.99 -7.70 -9.38
CA SER A 140 5.20 -8.01 -10.56
C SER A 140 6.03 -8.72 -11.64
N ASP A 141 7.24 -8.24 -11.93
CA ASP A 141 8.16 -8.90 -12.90
C ASP A 141 8.56 -10.32 -12.44
N LEU A 142 8.64 -10.56 -11.12
CA LEU A 142 9.02 -11.86 -10.53
C LEU A 142 7.88 -12.88 -10.49
N ASN A 143 6.63 -12.45 -10.26
CA ASN A 143 5.51 -13.35 -10.01
C ASN A 143 4.17 -12.81 -10.57
N GLY A 144 4.20 -11.97 -11.58
CA GLY A 144 3.01 -11.47 -12.27
C GLY A 144 1.98 -10.81 -11.35
N PRO A 145 0.68 -11.02 -11.62
CA PRO A 145 -0.40 -10.44 -10.80
C PRO A 145 -0.37 -10.85 -9.33
N ALA A 146 0.09 -12.05 -9.02
CA ALA A 146 0.24 -12.51 -7.63
C ALA A 146 1.38 -11.77 -6.92
N GLY A 147 2.48 -11.46 -7.63
CA GLY A 147 3.57 -10.64 -7.12
C GLY A 147 3.13 -9.21 -6.85
N ALA A 148 2.36 -8.59 -7.75
CA ALA A 148 1.80 -7.26 -7.57
C ALA A 148 0.87 -7.18 -6.34
N ALA A 149 -0.02 -8.18 -6.17
CA ALA A 149 -0.90 -8.27 -5.01
C ALA A 149 -0.12 -8.47 -3.70
N ALA A 150 0.91 -9.34 -3.71
CA ALA A 150 1.77 -9.57 -2.55
C ALA A 150 2.55 -8.30 -2.16
N ALA A 151 3.00 -7.52 -3.15
CA ALA A 151 3.67 -6.23 -2.92
C ALA A 151 2.74 -5.24 -2.18
N GLY A 152 1.49 -5.11 -2.65
CA GLY A 152 0.49 -4.29 -1.96
C GLY A 152 0.23 -4.77 -0.54
N ALA A 153 0.10 -6.08 -0.32
CA ALA A 153 -0.11 -6.66 1.01
C ALA A 153 1.08 -6.40 1.95
N ALA A 154 2.32 -6.56 1.48
CA ALA A 154 3.52 -6.30 2.26
C ALA A 154 3.64 -4.82 2.66
N LEU A 155 3.33 -3.90 1.74
CA LEU A 155 3.29 -2.48 2.02
C LEU A 155 2.25 -2.14 3.10
N MET A 156 1.03 -2.66 2.98
CA MET A 156 -0.03 -2.44 3.95
C MET A 156 0.32 -3.04 5.32
N ALA A 157 0.99 -4.19 5.36
CA ALA A 157 1.51 -4.77 6.61
C ALA A 157 2.52 -3.82 7.28
N GLY A 158 3.42 -3.20 6.52
CA GLY A 158 4.32 -2.17 7.03
C GLY A 158 3.59 -0.94 7.58
N PHE A 159 2.60 -0.45 6.85
CA PHE A 159 1.73 0.65 7.29
C PHE A 159 0.93 0.30 8.55
N ALA A 160 0.62 -0.98 8.79
CA ALA A 160 -0.07 -1.45 9.98
C ALA A 160 0.87 -1.57 11.18
N ILE A 161 1.97 -2.30 11.01
CA ILE A 161 2.89 -2.65 12.10
C ILE A 161 3.69 -1.44 12.56
N GLY A 162 4.12 -0.57 11.62
CA GLY A 162 4.97 0.59 11.91
C GLY A 162 4.41 1.53 12.98
N PRO A 163 3.19 2.07 12.82
CA PRO A 163 2.60 2.95 13.81
C PRO A 163 2.29 2.25 15.13
N PHE A 164 1.83 0.99 15.09
CA PHE A 164 1.56 0.23 16.30
C PHE A 164 2.83 -0.02 17.11
N ALA A 165 3.87 -0.53 16.47
CA ALA A 165 5.17 -0.73 17.12
C ALA A 165 5.79 0.60 17.59
N GLY A 166 5.66 1.65 16.77
CA GLY A 166 6.08 3.01 17.12
C GLY A 166 5.39 3.52 18.39
N ALA A 167 4.09 3.28 18.53
CA ALA A 167 3.33 3.64 19.74
C ALA A 167 3.82 2.87 20.97
N VAL A 168 4.00 1.55 20.84
CA VAL A 168 4.48 0.67 21.93
C VAL A 168 5.88 1.09 22.36
N ILE A 169 6.80 1.29 21.42
CA ILE A 169 8.17 1.73 21.71
C ILE A 169 8.18 3.12 22.34
N ALA A 170 7.35 4.02 21.84
CA ALA A 170 7.27 5.39 22.39
C ALA A 170 6.71 5.44 23.81
N ALA A 171 5.89 4.46 24.20
CA ALA A 171 5.38 4.31 25.56
C ALA A 171 6.47 3.88 26.57
N ALA A 172 7.64 3.39 26.11
CA ALA A 172 8.73 2.91 26.95
C ALA A 172 9.51 4.04 27.69
N GLY A 173 9.04 5.29 27.63
CA GLY A 173 9.59 6.37 28.44
C GLY A 173 10.28 7.50 27.63
N PRO A 174 11.19 8.28 28.29
CA PRO A 174 11.74 9.50 27.70
C PRO A 174 12.49 9.31 26.38
N ALA A 175 13.16 8.17 26.17
CA ALA A 175 13.86 7.85 24.95
C ALA A 175 12.97 7.27 23.84
N GLY A 176 11.69 6.99 24.12
CA GLY A 176 10.78 6.24 23.25
C GLY A 176 10.64 6.80 21.84
N ILE A 177 10.60 8.13 21.67
CA ILE A 177 10.55 8.74 20.33
C ILE A 177 11.82 8.42 19.54
N ARG A 178 13.01 8.62 20.15
CA ARG A 178 14.29 8.31 19.49
C ARG A 178 14.41 6.81 19.18
N LEU A 179 14.03 5.96 20.12
CA LEU A 179 14.01 4.52 19.92
C LEU A 179 13.11 4.11 18.76
N SER A 180 11.93 4.75 18.60
CA SER A 180 11.04 4.48 17.48
C SER A 180 11.66 4.85 16.13
N PHE A 181 12.30 6.02 16.00
CA PHE A 181 13.04 6.40 14.79
C PHE A 181 14.22 5.47 14.54
N GLY A 182 14.99 5.12 15.58
CA GLY A 182 16.12 4.21 15.49
C GLY A 182 15.73 2.81 15.04
N THR A 183 14.63 2.28 15.59
CA THR A 183 14.08 0.97 15.18
C THR A 183 13.62 0.99 13.72
N ALA A 184 12.92 2.05 13.29
CA ALA A 184 12.49 2.18 11.90
C ALA A 184 13.70 2.22 10.92
N ALA A 185 14.75 2.97 11.26
CA ALA A 185 15.98 3.01 10.48
C ALA A 185 16.67 1.64 10.43
N ALA A 186 16.78 0.95 11.58
CA ALA A 186 17.40 -0.38 11.67
C ALA A 186 16.65 -1.43 10.85
N VAL A 187 15.30 -1.43 10.91
CA VAL A 187 14.45 -2.30 10.09
C VAL A 187 14.66 -2.04 8.60
N GLY A 188 14.76 -0.75 8.19
CA GLY A 188 15.04 -0.39 6.80
C GLY A 188 16.41 -0.90 6.32
N VAL A 189 17.46 -0.71 7.12
CA VAL A 189 18.82 -1.21 6.81
C VAL A 189 18.85 -2.74 6.72
N ALA A 190 18.22 -3.43 7.68
CA ALA A 190 18.13 -4.89 7.68
C ALA A 190 17.41 -5.42 6.43
N ALA A 191 16.30 -4.80 6.04
CA ALA A 191 15.55 -5.19 4.84
C ALA A 191 16.37 -4.98 3.55
N MET A 192 17.09 -3.85 3.43
CA MET A 192 18.02 -3.63 2.31
C MET A 192 19.10 -4.72 2.24
N SER A 193 19.66 -5.11 3.39
CA SER A 193 20.67 -6.17 3.47
C SER A 193 20.10 -7.52 3.00
N VAL A 194 18.86 -7.86 3.39
CA VAL A 194 18.17 -9.07 2.93
C VAL A 194 18.01 -9.07 1.39
N VAL A 195 17.60 -7.96 0.79
CA VAL A 195 17.49 -7.86 -0.67
C VAL A 195 18.85 -8.03 -1.36
N VAL A 196 19.90 -7.39 -0.82
CA VAL A 196 21.25 -7.51 -1.39
C VAL A 196 21.70 -8.96 -1.37
N VAL A 197 21.58 -9.65 -0.22
CA VAL A 197 22.00 -11.05 -0.06
C VAL A 197 21.20 -11.99 -0.96
N THR A 198 19.86 -11.86 -0.99
CA THR A 198 19.00 -12.74 -1.79
C THR A 198 19.24 -12.56 -3.28
N ALA A 199 19.41 -11.31 -3.75
CA ALA A 199 19.71 -11.02 -5.15
C ALA A 199 21.11 -11.54 -5.57
N HIS A 200 22.11 -11.44 -4.71
CA HIS A 200 23.44 -12.00 -4.99
C HIS A 200 23.44 -13.53 -5.09
N ARG A 201 22.75 -14.21 -4.17
CA ARG A 201 22.61 -15.68 -4.21
C ARG A 201 21.90 -16.16 -5.46
N SER A 202 20.85 -15.45 -5.89
CA SER A 202 20.11 -15.79 -7.11
C SER A 202 20.91 -15.55 -8.38
N ALA A 203 21.71 -14.49 -8.46
CA ALA A 203 22.60 -14.23 -9.58
C ALA A 203 23.74 -15.28 -9.68
N ALA A 204 24.19 -15.83 -8.57
CA ALA A 204 25.15 -16.94 -8.54
C ALA A 204 24.51 -18.25 -9.04
N ALA A 205 23.28 -18.55 -8.62
CA ALA A 205 22.53 -19.73 -9.04
C ALA A 205 22.12 -19.68 -10.53
N ALA A 206 21.69 -18.51 -11.04
CA ALA A 206 21.27 -18.34 -12.44
C ALA A 206 22.42 -18.53 -13.46
N ARG A 207 23.69 -18.36 -13.04
CA ARG A 207 24.86 -18.67 -13.87
C ARG A 207 25.05 -20.17 -14.12
N SER A 208 24.36 -21.00 -13.37
CA SER A 208 24.45 -22.46 -13.44
C SER A 208 23.33 -23.13 -14.26
N THR A 209 22.30 -22.40 -14.64
CA THR A 209 21.13 -22.94 -15.35
C THR A 209 20.68 -21.97 -16.43
N THR A 210 20.90 -22.36 -17.69
CA THR A 210 20.37 -21.64 -18.86
C THR A 210 19.01 -22.24 -19.21
N GLU A 211 17.97 -21.87 -18.48
CA GLU A 211 16.58 -22.10 -18.93
C GLU A 211 16.00 -20.81 -19.47
N VAL A 212 15.69 -20.83 -20.76
CA VAL A 212 14.96 -19.78 -21.46
C VAL A 212 13.48 -19.98 -21.14
N TRP A 213 12.94 -19.11 -20.28
CA TRP A 213 11.50 -19.04 -20.05
C TRP A 213 10.84 -18.31 -21.22
N GLU A 214 9.99 -19.01 -21.99
CA GLU A 214 9.15 -18.38 -23.00
C GLU A 214 7.91 -17.77 -22.35
N PRO A 215 7.64 -16.47 -22.57
CA PRO A 215 6.42 -15.85 -22.08
C PRO A 215 5.22 -16.33 -22.87
N SER A 216 4.19 -16.84 -22.18
CA SER A 216 2.87 -17.09 -22.76
C SER A 216 2.34 -15.85 -23.49
N THR A 217 1.75 -16.06 -24.67
CA THR A 217 1.21 -15.07 -25.61
C THR A 217 0.43 -13.95 -24.92
N PRO A 218 0.70 -12.68 -25.22
CA PRO A 218 0.07 -11.56 -24.54
C PRO A 218 -1.40 -11.43 -24.99
N ALA A 219 -2.32 -11.44 -24.01
CA ALA A 219 -3.59 -10.76 -24.20
C ALA A 219 -3.29 -9.29 -24.59
N GLU A 220 -4.07 -8.73 -25.52
CA GLU A 220 -3.88 -7.38 -26.08
C GLU A 220 -3.54 -6.36 -24.98
N GLN A 221 -2.25 -6.03 -24.85
CA GLN A 221 -1.76 -5.08 -23.88
C GLN A 221 -2.11 -3.67 -24.36
N SER A 222 -3.00 -2.98 -23.65
CA SER A 222 -3.48 -1.65 -24.01
C SER A 222 -3.39 -0.71 -22.82
N LEU A 223 -2.71 0.42 -23.02
CA LEU A 223 -2.66 1.51 -22.02
C LEU A 223 -4.06 1.95 -21.60
N THR A 224 -4.97 2.14 -22.56
CA THR A 224 -6.35 2.55 -22.30
C THR A 224 -7.08 1.53 -21.44
N ARG A 225 -6.90 0.24 -21.69
CA ARG A 225 -7.50 -0.83 -20.88
C ARG A 225 -6.94 -0.83 -19.47
N ALA A 226 -5.61 -0.75 -19.28
CA ALA A 226 -4.97 -0.70 -17.98
C ALA A 226 -5.50 0.47 -17.13
N LEU A 227 -5.52 1.68 -17.71
CA LEU A 227 -5.98 2.88 -17.01
C LEU A 227 -7.48 2.85 -16.72
N SER A 228 -8.32 2.42 -17.67
CA SER A 228 -9.78 2.41 -17.50
C SER A 228 -10.27 1.44 -16.42
N TRP A 229 -9.51 0.39 -16.10
CA TRP A 229 -9.85 -0.57 -15.06
C TRP A 229 -9.22 -0.25 -13.71
N ALA A 230 -7.94 0.13 -13.68
CA ALA A 230 -7.22 0.38 -12.43
C ALA A 230 -7.54 1.76 -11.82
N MET A 231 -7.56 2.83 -12.63
CA MET A 231 -7.68 4.21 -12.11
C MET A 231 -8.97 4.49 -11.32
N PRO A 232 -10.16 3.95 -11.65
CA PRO A 232 -11.35 4.17 -10.84
C PRO A 232 -11.28 3.57 -9.43
N LEU A 233 -10.36 2.64 -9.16
CA LEU A 233 -10.15 2.07 -7.83
C LEU A 233 -9.14 2.88 -6.99
N ALA A 234 -8.21 3.55 -7.67
CA ALA A 234 -7.06 4.18 -7.03
C ALA A 234 -7.44 5.20 -5.91
N PRO A 235 -8.34 6.17 -6.09
CA PRO A 235 -8.65 7.16 -5.06
C PRO A 235 -9.16 6.54 -3.75
N TRP A 236 -9.84 5.40 -3.84
CA TRP A 236 -10.47 4.74 -2.70
C TRP A 236 -9.51 3.96 -1.82
N VAL A 237 -8.32 3.64 -2.31
CA VAL A 237 -7.29 2.92 -1.55
C VAL A 237 -6.94 3.66 -0.27
N PHE A 238 -6.40 4.87 -0.40
CA PHE A 238 -5.98 5.64 0.77
C PHE A 238 -7.10 6.51 1.35
N ALA A 239 -8.15 6.85 0.60
CA ALA A 239 -9.32 7.50 1.19
C ALA A 239 -9.97 6.61 2.27
N SER A 240 -10.17 5.31 1.98
CA SER A 240 -10.69 4.36 2.99
C SER A 240 -9.74 4.21 4.17
N ALA A 241 -8.45 4.02 3.89
CA ALA A 241 -7.46 3.80 4.94
C ALA A 241 -7.35 5.01 5.87
N THR A 242 -7.18 6.21 5.32
CA THR A 242 -6.96 7.44 6.12
C THR A 242 -8.22 7.88 6.87
N LEU A 243 -9.40 7.70 6.30
CA LEU A 243 -10.64 7.85 7.06
C LEU A 243 -10.64 6.93 8.28
N GLY A 244 -10.23 5.67 8.11
CA GLY A 244 -10.18 4.68 9.18
C GLY A 244 -9.16 5.01 10.27
N PHE A 245 -7.95 5.42 9.96
CA PHE A 245 -6.92 5.58 10.99
C PHE A 245 -6.60 7.04 11.39
N ILE A 246 -7.13 8.04 10.70
CA ILE A 246 -6.99 9.46 11.06
C ILE A 246 -8.33 10.06 11.50
N ALA A 247 -9.38 9.98 10.65
CA ALA A 247 -10.60 10.72 10.88
C ALA A 247 -11.53 10.07 11.92
N ILE A 248 -11.58 8.74 11.99
CA ILE A 248 -12.52 7.99 12.85
C ILE A 248 -11.99 7.77 14.27
N PRO A 249 -10.68 7.49 14.52
CA PRO A 249 -10.20 7.15 15.88
C PRO A 249 -10.53 8.22 16.92
N GLY A 250 -10.47 9.49 16.58
CA GLY A 250 -10.84 10.60 17.45
C GLY A 250 -12.33 10.63 17.84
N ARG A 251 -13.18 9.85 17.18
CA ARG A 251 -14.63 9.73 17.46
C ARG A 251 -14.97 8.48 18.26
N VAL A 252 -14.02 7.54 18.40
CA VAL A 252 -14.23 6.26 19.10
C VAL A 252 -13.69 6.36 20.52
N HIS A 253 -14.54 6.10 21.50
CA HIS A 253 -14.15 6.06 22.91
C HIS A 253 -13.51 4.71 23.23
N THR A 254 -12.18 4.64 23.16
CA THR A 254 -11.43 3.39 23.38
C THR A 254 -10.87 3.27 24.80
N GLY A 255 -10.77 4.36 25.54
CA GLY A 255 -10.04 4.41 26.83
C GLY A 255 -8.51 4.31 26.68
N LEU A 256 -7.98 4.19 25.46
CA LEU A 256 -6.54 4.15 25.21
C LEU A 256 -5.92 5.55 25.14
N ALA A 257 -4.64 5.66 25.51
CA ALA A 257 -3.85 6.87 25.26
C ALA A 257 -3.79 7.15 23.75
N ALA A 258 -3.76 8.43 23.36
CA ALA A 258 -3.85 8.86 21.96
C ALA A 258 -2.87 8.17 21.01
N PRO A 259 -1.57 7.96 21.33
CA PRO A 259 -0.65 7.20 20.47
C PRO A 259 -1.09 5.75 20.26
N MET A 260 -1.54 5.10 21.34
CA MET A 260 -2.02 3.70 21.27
C MET A 260 -3.33 3.59 20.51
N ALA A 261 -4.25 4.52 20.66
CA ALA A 261 -5.51 4.55 19.90
C ALA A 261 -5.22 4.70 18.39
N ALA A 262 -4.34 5.64 18.00
CA ALA A 262 -3.93 5.83 16.60
C ALA A 262 -3.18 4.60 16.05
N GLY A 263 -2.23 4.05 16.80
CA GLY A 263 -1.48 2.86 16.41
C GLY A 263 -2.37 1.63 16.24
N THR A 264 -3.31 1.41 17.16
CA THR A 264 -4.26 0.28 17.09
C THR A 264 -5.24 0.43 15.91
N ALA A 265 -5.80 1.61 15.69
CA ALA A 265 -6.67 1.85 14.54
C ALA A 265 -5.93 1.62 13.22
N THR A 266 -4.69 2.10 13.12
CA THR A 266 -3.83 1.89 11.95
C THR A 266 -3.53 0.41 11.74
N LEU A 267 -3.24 -0.33 12.82
CA LEU A 267 -3.02 -1.78 12.77
C LEU A 267 -4.27 -2.51 12.26
N MET A 268 -5.45 -2.16 12.75
CA MET A 268 -6.71 -2.78 12.32
C MET A 268 -7.00 -2.50 10.85
N VAL A 269 -6.98 -1.24 10.43
CA VAL A 269 -7.34 -0.85 9.06
C VAL A 269 -6.34 -1.40 8.05
N ASN A 270 -5.05 -1.11 8.23
CA ASN A 270 -4.02 -1.52 7.27
C ASN A 270 -3.67 -3.02 7.41
N GLY A 271 -3.79 -3.60 8.61
CA GLY A 271 -3.61 -5.03 8.82
C GLY A 271 -4.68 -5.83 8.09
N VAL A 272 -5.94 -5.45 8.18
CA VAL A 272 -7.03 -6.05 7.40
C VAL A 272 -6.84 -5.80 5.92
N SER A 273 -6.41 -4.58 5.52
CA SER A 273 -6.10 -4.25 4.14
C SER A 273 -5.02 -5.19 3.56
N GLY A 274 -3.94 -5.45 4.29
CA GLY A 274 -2.91 -6.40 3.88
C GLY A 274 -3.42 -7.84 3.84
N LEU A 275 -4.14 -8.27 4.88
CA LEU A 275 -4.65 -9.64 5.01
C LEU A 275 -5.64 -9.99 3.88
N ILE A 276 -6.59 -9.09 3.59
CA ILE A 276 -7.59 -9.34 2.56
C ILE A 276 -6.98 -9.44 1.16
N GLN A 277 -5.86 -8.77 0.89
CA GLN A 277 -5.14 -8.89 -0.38
C GLN A 277 -4.58 -10.30 -0.61
N VAL A 278 -4.22 -10.99 0.48
CA VAL A 278 -3.73 -12.38 0.42
C VAL A 278 -4.89 -13.37 0.38
N LEU A 279 -5.92 -13.16 1.20
CA LEU A 279 -7.03 -14.11 1.38
C LEU A 279 -8.10 -13.99 0.29
N ALA A 280 -8.30 -12.82 -0.30
CA ALA A 280 -9.35 -12.62 -1.30
C ALA A 280 -9.02 -13.37 -2.59
N ARG A 281 -9.76 -14.46 -2.83
CA ARG A 281 -9.73 -15.19 -4.09
C ARG A 281 -10.77 -14.57 -5.03
N ALA A 282 -10.32 -13.94 -6.14
CA ALA A 282 -11.10 -13.61 -7.34
C ALA A 282 -12.50 -12.94 -7.15
N ARG A 283 -12.73 -12.15 -6.12
CA ARG A 283 -13.97 -11.36 -6.00
C ARG A 283 -13.75 -9.95 -6.55
N ARG A 284 -14.08 -9.75 -7.82
CA ARG A 284 -13.83 -8.51 -8.57
C ARG A 284 -14.96 -7.48 -8.51
N TRP A 285 -15.91 -7.61 -7.59
CA TRP A 285 -17.04 -6.68 -7.51
C TRP A 285 -16.70 -5.43 -6.68
N GLY A 286 -17.05 -4.26 -7.12
CA GLY A 286 -17.05 -2.94 -6.50
C GLY A 286 -16.56 -2.74 -5.05
N PRO A 287 -15.29 -3.04 -4.69
CA PRO A 287 -14.83 -3.00 -3.30
C PRO A 287 -14.87 -1.59 -2.69
N GLN A 288 -14.81 -0.55 -3.51
CA GLN A 288 -14.85 0.85 -3.10
C GLN A 288 -16.16 1.24 -2.39
N ALA A 289 -17.23 0.45 -2.55
CA ALA A 289 -18.49 0.68 -1.84
C ALA A 289 -18.33 0.71 -0.31
N GLY A 290 -17.35 -0.04 0.23
CA GLY A 290 -17.06 -0.05 1.67
C GLY A 290 -16.64 1.32 2.22
N THR A 291 -16.08 2.21 1.39
CA THR A 291 -15.73 3.58 1.79
C THR A 291 -16.96 4.41 2.19
N ALA A 292 -18.12 4.09 1.63
CA ALA A 292 -19.38 4.78 1.97
C ALA A 292 -19.75 4.62 3.46
N GLY A 293 -19.26 3.59 4.14
CA GLY A 293 -19.49 3.41 5.58
C GLY A 293 -18.99 4.58 6.42
N ALA A 294 -17.95 5.29 5.99
CA ALA A 294 -17.46 6.46 6.71
C ALA A 294 -18.44 7.64 6.71
N ALA A 295 -19.26 7.76 5.67
CA ALA A 295 -20.30 8.83 5.60
C ALA A 295 -21.47 8.59 6.56
N LEU A 296 -21.71 7.33 6.92
CA LEU A 296 -22.78 6.94 7.84
C LEU A 296 -22.32 6.94 9.32
N ALA A 297 -21.04 7.18 9.58
CA ALA A 297 -20.50 7.17 10.92
C ALA A 297 -21.00 8.38 11.74
N PRO A 298 -21.59 8.16 12.94
CA PRO A 298 -22.03 9.24 13.82
C PRO A 298 -20.85 10.07 14.35
N PRO A 299 -21.10 11.27 14.91
CA PRO A 299 -20.05 12.11 15.49
C PRO A 299 -19.30 11.46 16.65
N THR A 300 -20.01 10.66 17.44
CA THR A 300 -19.47 9.83 18.52
C THR A 300 -19.79 8.37 18.19
N ILE A 301 -18.74 7.54 18.20
CA ILE A 301 -18.84 6.15 17.75
C ILE A 301 -18.58 5.23 18.95
N PRO A 302 -19.55 4.40 19.35
CA PRO A 302 -19.30 3.35 20.36
C PRO A 302 -18.30 2.34 19.78
N LEU A 303 -17.48 1.73 20.64
CA LEU A 303 -16.45 0.76 20.24
C LEU A 303 -17.04 -0.41 19.43
N ALA A 304 -18.24 -0.85 19.78
CA ALA A 304 -18.98 -1.92 19.08
C ALA A 304 -19.26 -1.60 17.60
N LEU A 305 -19.40 -0.32 17.23
CA LEU A 305 -19.55 0.13 15.83
C LEU A 305 -18.21 0.51 15.21
N GLY A 306 -17.27 1.03 16.02
CA GLY A 306 -15.95 1.45 15.55
C GLY A 306 -15.14 0.29 14.98
N VAL A 307 -15.12 -0.86 15.65
CA VAL A 307 -14.38 -2.05 15.21
C VAL A 307 -14.87 -2.54 13.83
N PRO A 308 -16.17 -2.83 13.61
CA PRO A 308 -16.66 -3.21 12.29
C PRO A 308 -16.34 -2.17 11.20
N LEU A 309 -16.43 -0.88 11.53
CA LEU A 309 -16.13 0.19 10.58
C LEU A 309 -14.66 0.19 10.15
N PHE A 310 -13.72 0.00 11.08
CA PHE A 310 -12.30 -0.17 10.76
C PHE A 310 -12.05 -1.37 9.85
N LEU A 311 -12.71 -2.50 10.10
CA LEU A 311 -12.59 -3.70 9.28
C LEU A 311 -13.13 -3.47 7.86
N VAL A 312 -14.31 -2.84 7.73
CA VAL A 312 -14.91 -2.53 6.41
C VAL A 312 -14.02 -1.58 5.61
N LEU A 313 -13.49 -0.53 6.24
CA LEU A 313 -12.60 0.42 5.56
C LEU A 313 -11.26 -0.23 5.19
N GLY A 314 -10.74 -1.11 6.03
CA GLY A 314 -9.55 -1.91 5.73
C GLY A 314 -9.79 -2.85 4.54
N CYS A 315 -10.92 -3.55 4.50
CA CYS A 315 -11.31 -4.38 3.36
C CYS A 315 -11.45 -3.56 2.07
N ALA A 316 -12.11 -2.41 2.12
CA ALA A 316 -12.27 -1.53 0.96
C ALA A 316 -10.91 -1.08 0.42
N SER A 317 -10.02 -0.59 1.29
CA SER A 317 -8.65 -0.19 0.94
C SER A 317 -7.87 -1.34 0.29
N GLY A 318 -7.82 -2.51 0.95
CA GLY A 318 -7.03 -3.66 0.49
C GLY A 318 -7.52 -4.24 -0.83
N LEU A 319 -8.83 -4.38 -1.01
CA LEU A 319 -9.40 -4.88 -2.25
C LEU A 319 -9.24 -3.89 -3.41
N CYS A 320 -9.38 -2.58 -3.17
CA CYS A 320 -9.13 -1.57 -4.19
C CYS A 320 -7.66 -1.57 -4.65
N LEU A 321 -6.71 -1.69 -3.72
CA LEU A 321 -5.29 -1.77 -4.06
C LEU A 321 -4.98 -3.04 -4.84
N ARG A 322 -5.44 -4.19 -4.35
CA ARG A 322 -5.22 -5.50 -4.97
C ARG A 322 -5.77 -5.55 -6.40
N GLU A 323 -7.05 -5.22 -6.57
CA GLU A 323 -7.70 -5.27 -7.89
C GLU A 323 -7.09 -4.25 -8.85
N GLY A 324 -6.77 -3.05 -8.37
CA GLY A 324 -6.12 -2.02 -9.18
C GLY A 324 -4.75 -2.47 -9.69
N LEU A 325 -3.91 -3.08 -8.83
CA LEU A 325 -2.59 -3.60 -9.23
C LEU A 325 -2.71 -4.80 -10.18
N ILE A 326 -3.67 -5.71 -9.95
CA ILE A 326 -3.90 -6.87 -10.83
C ILE A 326 -4.39 -6.43 -12.20
N ASP A 327 -5.37 -5.52 -12.27
CA ASP A 327 -5.90 -5.01 -13.54
C ASP A 327 -4.82 -4.26 -14.33
N LEU A 328 -3.97 -3.50 -13.63
CA LEU A 328 -2.85 -2.80 -14.23
C LEU A 328 -1.80 -3.78 -14.77
N GLU A 329 -1.42 -4.79 -13.98
CA GLU A 329 -0.47 -5.84 -14.38
C GLU A 329 -0.95 -6.59 -15.60
N ALA A 330 -2.23 -6.97 -15.63
CA ALA A 330 -2.81 -7.77 -16.72
C ALA A 330 -2.86 -7.01 -18.05
N ALA A 331 -3.01 -5.68 -18.02
CA ALA A 331 -3.25 -4.88 -19.23
C ALA A 331 -2.07 -3.94 -19.60
N ALA A 332 -1.12 -3.68 -18.69
CA ALA A 332 -0.04 -2.73 -18.92
C ALA A 332 1.06 -3.28 -19.85
N PRO A 333 1.48 -2.52 -20.87
CA PRO A 333 2.66 -2.84 -21.66
C PRO A 333 3.91 -2.95 -20.76
N LYS A 334 4.73 -4.00 -20.94
CA LYS A 334 5.92 -4.26 -20.10
C LYS A 334 6.84 -3.05 -19.93
N ARG A 335 7.07 -2.28 -21.02
CA ARG A 335 7.95 -1.10 -21.04
C ARG A 335 7.43 0.08 -20.20
N LEU A 336 6.12 0.15 -19.93
CA LEU A 336 5.48 1.26 -19.21
C LEU A 336 4.99 0.86 -17.82
N ARG A 337 5.16 -0.41 -17.43
CA ARG A 337 4.60 -0.97 -16.19
C ARG A 337 5.03 -0.20 -14.94
N GLY A 338 6.31 0.07 -14.78
CA GLY A 338 6.82 0.84 -13.63
C GLY A 338 6.25 2.26 -13.57
N GLY A 339 6.20 2.95 -14.71
CA GLY A 339 5.58 4.27 -14.79
C GLY A 339 4.08 4.26 -14.48
N LEU A 340 3.35 3.24 -14.94
CA LEU A 340 1.91 3.09 -14.66
C LEU A 340 1.62 2.73 -13.21
N VAL A 341 2.45 1.90 -12.59
CA VAL A 341 2.38 1.62 -11.14
C VAL A 341 2.61 2.91 -10.35
N GLY A 342 3.61 3.71 -10.73
CA GLY A 342 3.85 5.02 -10.13
C GLY A 342 2.66 5.96 -10.27
N ALA A 343 2.08 6.07 -11.47
CA ALA A 343 0.89 6.89 -11.73
C ALA A 343 -0.33 6.39 -10.93
N PHE A 344 -0.54 5.08 -10.84
CA PHE A 344 -1.59 4.49 -10.02
C PHE A 344 -1.44 4.92 -8.55
N TYR A 345 -0.24 4.79 -7.97
CA TYR A 345 -0.01 5.22 -6.60
C TYR A 345 -0.20 6.73 -6.40
N VAL A 346 0.20 7.57 -7.36
CA VAL A 346 -0.07 9.02 -7.29
C VAL A 346 -1.57 9.28 -7.12
N VAL A 347 -2.40 8.61 -7.91
CA VAL A 347 -3.87 8.74 -7.80
C VAL A 347 -4.40 8.19 -6.47
N THR A 348 -3.81 7.10 -5.94
CA THR A 348 -4.20 6.59 -4.61
C THR A 348 -3.92 7.61 -3.51
N TYR A 349 -2.83 8.36 -3.61
CA TYR A 349 -2.47 9.37 -2.61
C TYR A 349 -3.31 10.65 -2.64
N ILE A 350 -4.11 10.88 -3.68
CA ILE A 350 -5.14 11.93 -3.65
C ILE A 350 -6.10 11.70 -2.47
N GLY A 351 -6.49 10.45 -2.23
CA GLY A 351 -7.31 10.07 -1.08
C GLY A 351 -6.65 10.29 0.29
N PHE A 352 -5.32 10.37 0.31
CA PHE A 352 -4.56 10.59 1.56
C PHE A 352 -4.75 12.00 2.13
N GLY A 353 -5.01 13.01 1.29
CA GLY A 353 -5.29 14.38 1.71
C GLY A 353 -6.68 14.61 2.29
N LEU A 354 -7.58 13.64 2.18
CA LEU A 354 -8.97 13.79 2.59
C LEU A 354 -9.17 14.16 4.07
N PRO A 355 -8.51 13.51 5.06
CA PRO A 355 -8.67 13.89 6.46
C PRO A 355 -8.23 15.33 6.73
N LEU A 356 -7.18 15.81 6.09
CA LEU A 356 -6.72 17.20 6.20
C LEU A 356 -7.79 18.17 5.71
N ILE A 357 -8.39 17.89 4.56
CA ILE A 357 -9.51 18.70 4.02
C ILE A 357 -10.66 18.70 5.01
N LEU A 358 -11.05 17.52 5.53
CA LEU A 358 -12.16 17.41 6.48
C LEU A 358 -11.90 18.14 7.81
N ALA A 359 -10.64 18.24 8.23
CA ALA A 359 -10.24 18.95 9.45
C ALA A 359 -10.25 20.48 9.28
N THR A 360 -10.06 20.98 8.06
CA THR A 360 -9.97 22.42 7.77
C THR A 360 -11.32 23.06 7.44
N VAL A 361 -12.30 22.26 7.02
CA VAL A 361 -13.64 22.76 6.63
C VAL A 361 -14.66 22.54 7.75
N GLY A 362 -15.66 23.40 7.81
CA GLY A 362 -16.72 23.29 8.82
C GLY A 362 -17.52 21.98 8.71
N ARG A 363 -18.22 21.63 9.79
CA ARG A 363 -18.95 20.34 9.94
C ARG A 363 -19.92 20.07 8.78
N THR A 364 -20.69 21.07 8.35
CA THR A 364 -21.66 20.93 7.24
C THR A 364 -20.95 20.58 5.93
N VAL A 365 -19.84 21.27 5.62
CA VAL A 365 -19.06 21.00 4.41
C VAL A 365 -18.41 19.62 4.50
N SER A 366 -17.88 19.22 5.66
CA SER A 366 -17.32 17.87 5.87
C SER A 366 -18.35 16.78 5.61
N THR A 367 -19.59 16.92 6.12
CA THR A 367 -20.65 15.93 5.89
C THR A 367 -21.05 15.87 4.42
N THR A 368 -21.11 17.01 3.74
CA THR A 368 -21.40 17.09 2.30
C THR A 368 -20.30 16.37 1.49
N ILE A 369 -19.02 16.64 1.78
CA ILE A 369 -17.88 15.96 1.13
C ILE A 369 -18.00 14.44 1.32
N LEU A 370 -18.23 13.96 2.54
CA LEU A 370 -18.37 12.52 2.82
C LEU A 370 -19.57 11.91 2.09
N ALA A 371 -20.72 12.62 2.01
CA ALA A 371 -21.90 12.15 1.28
C ALA A 371 -21.64 12.06 -0.23
N VAL A 372 -20.98 13.06 -0.83
CA VAL A 372 -20.58 13.05 -2.24
C VAL A 372 -19.60 11.91 -2.52
N MET A 373 -18.62 11.72 -1.66
CA MET A 373 -17.68 10.61 -1.79
C MET A 373 -18.37 9.25 -1.68
N ALA A 374 -19.31 9.08 -0.75
CA ALA A 374 -20.10 7.87 -0.64
C ALA A 374 -20.88 7.58 -1.94
N ALA A 375 -21.55 8.59 -2.49
CA ALA A 375 -22.25 8.46 -3.76
C ALA A 375 -21.30 8.07 -4.91
N LEU A 376 -20.14 8.73 -5.03
CA LEU A 376 -19.13 8.39 -6.04
C LEU A 376 -18.57 6.98 -5.85
N ALA A 377 -18.32 6.54 -4.61
CA ALA A 377 -17.87 5.19 -4.30
C ALA A 377 -18.89 4.13 -4.77
N LEU A 378 -20.17 4.36 -4.49
CA LEU A 378 -21.25 3.48 -4.91
C LEU A 378 -21.44 3.47 -6.43
N LEU A 379 -21.38 4.63 -7.09
CA LEU A 379 -21.47 4.75 -8.54
C LEU A 379 -20.33 4.05 -9.26
N THR A 380 -19.08 4.25 -8.80
CA THR A 380 -17.90 3.58 -9.38
C THR A 380 -17.95 2.08 -9.13
N ALA A 381 -18.43 1.63 -7.95
CA ALA A 381 -18.64 0.22 -7.64
C ALA A 381 -19.67 -0.43 -8.58
N ALA A 382 -20.82 0.23 -8.77
CA ALA A 382 -21.87 -0.25 -9.66
C ALA A 382 -21.39 -0.31 -11.12
N SER A 383 -20.67 0.72 -11.60
CA SER A 383 -20.11 0.74 -12.95
C SER A 383 -19.13 -0.42 -13.19
N ARG A 384 -18.26 -0.72 -12.21
CA ARG A 384 -17.35 -1.87 -12.27
C ARG A 384 -18.11 -3.20 -12.31
N ALA A 385 -19.12 -3.36 -11.45
CA ALA A 385 -19.94 -4.57 -11.44
C ALA A 385 -20.65 -4.82 -12.78
N VAL A 386 -21.19 -3.78 -13.41
CA VAL A 386 -21.83 -3.85 -14.72
C VAL A 386 -20.82 -4.25 -15.81
N ARG A 387 -19.62 -3.65 -15.81
CA ARG A 387 -18.56 -4.00 -16.78
C ARG A 387 -18.16 -5.46 -16.65
N LEU A 388 -17.94 -5.98 -15.43
CA LEU A 388 -17.59 -7.37 -15.18
C LEU A 388 -18.69 -8.33 -15.69
N ARG A 389 -19.97 -8.02 -15.48
CA ARG A 389 -21.08 -8.82 -16.02
C ARG A 389 -21.08 -8.85 -17.55
N ARG A 390 -20.86 -7.69 -18.19
CA ARG A 390 -20.79 -7.62 -19.66
C ARG A 390 -19.62 -8.41 -20.25
N GLU A 391 -18.45 -8.40 -19.59
CA GLU A 391 -17.30 -9.22 -20.02
C GLU A 391 -17.59 -10.73 -19.88
N ALA A 392 -18.19 -11.15 -18.75
CA ALA A 392 -18.59 -12.55 -18.56
C ALA A 392 -19.57 -13.04 -19.65
N HIS A 393 -20.55 -12.21 -20.04
CA HIS A 393 -21.49 -12.55 -21.13
C HIS A 393 -20.85 -12.58 -22.52
N ARG A 394 -19.70 -11.97 -22.74
CA ARG A 394 -18.99 -12.01 -24.04
C ARG A 394 -18.06 -13.22 -24.18
N GLN A 395 -17.75 -13.87 -23.06
CA GLN A 395 -16.84 -15.03 -23.01
C GLN A 395 -17.57 -16.38 -22.91
N GLY A 396 -18.87 -16.37 -22.60
CA GLY A 396 -19.77 -17.55 -22.65
C GLY A 396 -20.64 -17.54 -23.87
#